data_e368d901e460f5d8eefa187084666837
#
_entry.id   e368d901e460f5d8eefa187084666837
#
_cell.length_a   1.000
_cell.length_b   1.000
_cell.length_c   1.000
_cell.angle_alpha   90.00
_cell.angle_beta   90.00
_cell.angle_gamma   90.00
#
_symmetry.space_group_name_H-M   'P 1'
#
loop_
_entity.id
_entity.type
_entity.pdbx_description
1 polymer ?
#
loop_
_entity_poly.entity_id
_entity_poly.type
_entity_poly.pdbx_seq_one_letter_code
_entity_poly.pdbx_strand_id
1 'polypeptide(L)'
;MSSSSSALRADIRRTYDYLEGGRVMRAIHCARSPGVHTMVVYRFGRWLGTQSSLIRLFLEPIFLLLQLSIHIFWGIEIPRQARIGPGLYIGHFGGITISRDAVIGSNCNISQDITIGIAGTGAKRGVPIIGNNVYVGPGARIFGKIRVGNNVQIGANAVVYTDIPDDADVALNPGFRILSFSGKGAGFLVKSNCDEADHAKMSPPRSAPASTVSREFFGG
;
A
#
# COMPACT_ATOMS: atom_id res chain seq x y z
N MET A 1 -3.17 -23.58 -8.85
CA MET A 1 -3.84 -22.30 -8.50
C MET A 1 -4.71 -22.56 -7.29
N SER A 2 -4.50 -21.85 -6.18
CA SER A 2 -5.34 -21.94 -4.98
C SER A 2 -6.77 -21.56 -5.35
N SER A 3 -7.78 -22.32 -4.87
CA SER A 3 -9.18 -21.95 -5.11
C SER A 3 -9.48 -20.62 -4.43
N SER A 4 -10.41 -19.82 -4.96
CA SER A 4 -10.80 -18.52 -4.35
C SER A 4 -11.20 -18.68 -2.88
N SER A 5 -11.76 -19.82 -2.50
CA SER A 5 -12.16 -20.12 -1.12
C SER A 5 -10.96 -20.37 -0.19
N SER A 6 -9.91 -21.06 -0.66
CA SER A 6 -8.70 -21.28 0.14
C SER A 6 -7.90 -19.99 0.31
N ALA A 7 -7.86 -19.14 -0.71
CA ALA A 7 -7.24 -17.82 -0.63
C ALA A 7 -7.97 -16.89 0.36
N LEU A 8 -9.31 -16.86 0.31
CA LEU A 8 -10.11 -16.08 1.27
C LEU A 8 -9.88 -16.55 2.72
N ARG A 9 -9.83 -17.86 2.94
CA ARG A 9 -9.51 -18.39 4.29
C ARG A 9 -8.14 -17.93 4.78
N ALA A 10 -7.14 -17.89 3.90
CA ALA A 10 -5.80 -17.40 4.23
C ALA A 10 -5.83 -15.89 4.58
N ASP A 11 -6.58 -15.06 3.83
CA ASP A 11 -6.72 -13.63 4.09
C ASP A 11 -7.37 -13.38 5.47
N ILE A 12 -8.48 -14.08 5.75
CA ILE A 12 -9.21 -13.96 7.03
C ILE A 12 -8.34 -14.46 8.20
N ARG A 13 -7.69 -15.62 8.04
CA ARG A 13 -6.81 -16.17 9.07
C ARG A 13 -5.68 -15.22 9.40
N ARG A 14 -5.04 -14.65 8.39
CA ARG A 14 -3.96 -13.69 8.58
C ARG A 14 -4.44 -12.45 9.34
N THR A 15 -5.59 -11.89 8.97
CA THR A 15 -6.20 -10.77 9.71
C THR A 15 -6.49 -11.16 11.16
N TYR A 16 -7.05 -12.33 11.39
CA TYR A 16 -7.33 -12.84 12.74
C TYR A 16 -6.06 -12.99 13.59
N ASP A 17 -4.96 -13.45 12.97
CA ASP A 17 -3.68 -13.66 13.67
C ASP A 17 -2.97 -12.35 14.03
N TYR A 18 -3.21 -11.25 13.30
CA TYR A 18 -2.72 -9.91 13.63
C TYR A 18 -3.50 -9.21 14.76
N LEU A 19 -4.71 -9.69 15.08
CA LEU A 19 -5.55 -9.07 16.11
C LEU A 19 -5.18 -9.60 17.49
N GLU A 20 -5.12 -8.68 18.47
CA GLU A 20 -4.88 -9.00 19.87
C GLU A 20 -6.18 -9.28 20.63
N GLY A 21 -6.07 -9.98 21.79
CA GLY A 21 -7.17 -10.26 22.68
C GLY A 21 -7.69 -11.69 22.66
N GLY A 22 -8.79 -11.94 23.37
CA GLY A 22 -9.42 -13.25 23.45
C GLY A 22 -10.06 -13.71 22.15
N ARG A 23 -10.24 -15.01 21.96
CA ARG A 23 -10.74 -15.60 20.70
C ARG A 23 -12.02 -14.94 20.18
N VAL A 24 -12.99 -14.67 21.06
CA VAL A 24 -14.28 -14.05 20.68
C VAL A 24 -14.08 -12.61 20.21
N MET A 25 -13.30 -11.84 20.96
CA MET A 25 -13.00 -10.44 20.61
C MET A 25 -12.29 -10.34 19.26
N ARG A 26 -11.27 -11.18 19.03
CA ARG A 26 -10.56 -11.27 17.73
C ARG A 26 -11.51 -11.62 16.60
N ALA A 27 -12.44 -12.55 16.80
CA ALA A 27 -13.44 -12.90 15.78
C ALA A 27 -14.37 -11.72 15.46
N ILE A 28 -14.83 -10.98 16.48
CA ILE A 28 -15.66 -9.78 16.29
C ILE A 28 -14.90 -8.69 15.54
N HIS A 29 -13.66 -8.40 15.94
CA HIS A 29 -12.83 -7.40 15.27
C HIS A 29 -12.50 -7.80 13.83
N CYS A 30 -12.19 -9.07 13.59
CA CYS A 30 -11.98 -9.61 12.24
C CYS A 30 -13.22 -9.44 11.37
N ALA A 31 -14.41 -9.80 11.87
CA ALA A 31 -15.67 -9.66 11.15
C ALA A 31 -16.04 -8.19 10.84
N ARG A 32 -15.56 -7.23 11.65
CA ARG A 32 -15.79 -5.79 11.44
C ARG A 32 -14.70 -5.11 10.62
N SER A 33 -13.64 -5.83 10.28
CA SER A 33 -12.48 -5.26 9.55
C SER A 33 -12.86 -4.88 8.12
N PRO A 34 -12.68 -3.60 7.71
CA PRO A 34 -12.85 -3.17 6.33
C PRO A 34 -11.97 -3.93 5.35
N GLY A 35 -10.76 -4.30 5.77
CA GLY A 35 -9.84 -5.12 4.98
C GLY A 35 -10.43 -6.50 4.67
N VAL A 36 -11.06 -7.15 5.65
CA VAL A 36 -11.74 -8.45 5.44
C VAL A 36 -12.92 -8.28 4.49
N HIS A 37 -13.76 -7.25 4.67
CA HIS A 37 -14.89 -7.00 3.76
C HIS A 37 -14.40 -6.81 2.31
N THR A 38 -13.34 -6.04 2.13
CA THR A 38 -12.72 -5.83 0.82
C THR A 38 -12.23 -7.14 0.20
N MET A 39 -11.53 -7.98 0.97
CA MET A 39 -11.04 -9.26 0.46
C MET A 39 -12.17 -10.24 0.14
N VAL A 40 -13.26 -10.25 0.92
CA VAL A 40 -14.47 -11.04 0.61
C VAL A 40 -15.03 -10.63 -0.75
N VAL A 41 -15.25 -9.33 -0.97
CA VAL A 41 -15.81 -8.81 -2.23
C VAL A 41 -14.85 -9.08 -3.39
N TYR A 42 -13.55 -8.84 -3.22
CA TYR A 42 -12.54 -9.12 -4.24
C TYR A 42 -12.51 -10.62 -4.62
N ARG A 43 -12.44 -11.53 -3.64
CA ARG A 43 -12.43 -12.98 -3.90
C ARG A 43 -13.73 -13.48 -4.50
N PHE A 44 -14.87 -12.91 -4.09
CA PHE A 44 -16.17 -13.17 -4.73
C PHE A 44 -16.16 -12.76 -6.20
N GLY A 45 -15.67 -11.55 -6.53
CA GLY A 45 -15.54 -11.09 -7.92
C GLY A 45 -14.59 -11.96 -8.75
N ARG A 46 -13.48 -12.44 -8.16
CA ARG A 46 -12.57 -13.40 -8.80
C ARG A 46 -13.26 -14.72 -9.12
N TRP A 47 -13.99 -15.27 -8.15
CA TRP A 47 -14.78 -16.49 -8.33
C TRP A 47 -15.86 -16.28 -9.39
N LEU A 48 -16.61 -15.18 -9.32
CA LEU A 48 -17.68 -14.87 -10.28
C LEU A 48 -17.15 -14.83 -11.72
N GLY A 49 -15.94 -14.32 -11.93
CA GLY A 49 -15.27 -14.29 -13.23
C GLY A 49 -15.02 -15.69 -13.85
N THR A 50 -15.08 -16.76 -13.05
CA THR A 50 -14.93 -18.16 -13.51
C THR A 50 -16.25 -18.88 -13.74
N GLN A 51 -17.39 -18.23 -13.46
CA GLN A 51 -18.71 -18.84 -13.56
C GLN A 51 -19.30 -18.75 -14.96
N SER A 52 -20.33 -19.57 -15.21
CA SER A 52 -21.08 -19.53 -16.45
C SER A 52 -21.77 -18.18 -16.69
N SER A 53 -22.11 -17.87 -17.93
CA SER A 53 -22.73 -16.59 -18.30
C SER A 53 -24.07 -16.35 -17.58
N LEU A 54 -24.84 -17.40 -17.32
CA LEU A 54 -26.11 -17.29 -16.58
C LEU A 54 -25.89 -16.87 -15.13
N ILE A 55 -24.97 -17.52 -14.43
CA ILE A 55 -24.63 -17.17 -13.03
C ILE A 55 -24.09 -15.72 -12.97
N ARG A 56 -23.24 -15.36 -13.92
CA ARG A 56 -22.71 -14.00 -14.02
C ARG A 56 -23.80 -12.96 -14.23
N LEU A 57 -24.76 -13.24 -15.11
CA LEU A 57 -25.87 -12.33 -15.39
C LEU A 57 -26.63 -11.93 -14.11
N PHE A 58 -26.91 -12.90 -13.24
CA PHE A 58 -27.64 -12.64 -11.99
C PHE A 58 -26.78 -12.08 -10.86
N LEU A 59 -25.53 -12.48 -10.75
CA LEU A 59 -24.66 -12.08 -9.63
C LEU A 59 -23.77 -10.87 -9.93
N GLU A 60 -23.59 -10.49 -11.19
CA GLU A 60 -22.79 -9.31 -11.58
C GLU A 60 -23.32 -8.00 -10.99
N PRO A 61 -24.64 -7.71 -11.01
CA PRO A 61 -25.18 -6.51 -10.37
C PRO A 61 -24.90 -6.47 -8.86
N ILE A 62 -25.02 -7.62 -8.19
CA ILE A 62 -24.71 -7.74 -6.75
C ILE A 62 -23.23 -7.45 -6.49
N PHE A 63 -22.34 -8.04 -7.30
CA PHE A 63 -20.90 -7.78 -7.19
C PHE A 63 -20.56 -6.30 -7.39
N LEU A 64 -21.14 -5.65 -8.41
CA LEU A 64 -20.92 -4.24 -8.69
C LEU A 64 -21.41 -3.35 -7.53
N LEU A 65 -22.56 -3.66 -6.95
CA LEU A 65 -23.07 -2.93 -5.79
C LEU A 65 -22.16 -3.09 -4.57
N LEU A 66 -21.70 -4.32 -4.30
CA LEU A 66 -20.75 -4.57 -3.21
C LEU A 66 -19.41 -3.86 -3.44
N GLN A 67 -18.88 -3.90 -4.66
CA GLN A 67 -17.64 -3.21 -5.00
C GLN A 67 -17.78 -1.69 -4.85
N LEU A 68 -18.90 -1.12 -5.30
CA LEU A 68 -19.21 0.30 -5.13
C LEU A 68 -19.31 0.67 -3.64
N SER A 69 -19.93 -0.19 -2.83
CA SER A 69 -20.03 0.01 -1.37
C SER A 69 -18.64 0.04 -0.72
N ILE A 70 -17.75 -0.89 -1.07
CA ILE A 70 -16.36 -0.90 -0.58
C ILE A 70 -15.65 0.40 -0.97
N HIS A 71 -15.83 0.86 -2.21
CA HIS A 71 -15.21 2.09 -2.68
C HIS A 71 -15.71 3.33 -1.94
N ILE A 72 -17.03 3.45 -1.75
CA ILE A 72 -17.65 4.62 -1.09
C ILE A 72 -17.36 4.63 0.42
N PHE A 73 -17.57 3.52 1.12
CA PHE A 73 -17.49 3.49 2.59
C PHE A 73 -16.07 3.33 3.11
N TRP A 74 -15.21 2.60 2.37
CA TRP A 74 -13.86 2.29 2.84
C TRP A 74 -12.75 2.98 2.05
N GLY A 75 -13.07 3.63 0.92
CA GLY A 75 -12.06 4.27 0.06
C GLY A 75 -11.04 3.28 -0.49
N ILE A 76 -11.46 2.05 -0.80
CA ILE A 76 -10.58 0.99 -1.31
C ILE A 76 -11.03 0.60 -2.72
N GLU A 77 -10.10 0.68 -3.67
CA GLU A 77 -10.30 0.27 -5.05
C GLU A 77 -9.35 -0.88 -5.41
N ILE A 78 -9.89 -2.10 -5.39
CA ILE A 78 -9.19 -3.32 -5.81
C ILE A 78 -10.01 -4.01 -6.91
N PRO A 79 -9.67 -3.82 -8.17
CA PRO A 79 -10.37 -4.47 -9.27
C PRO A 79 -10.20 -5.98 -9.23
N ARG A 80 -11.26 -6.73 -9.54
CA ARG A 80 -11.19 -8.21 -9.57
C ARG A 80 -10.19 -8.77 -10.57
N GLN A 81 -9.74 -7.97 -11.56
CA GLN A 81 -8.74 -8.36 -12.53
C GLN A 81 -7.32 -8.40 -11.97
N ALA A 82 -7.02 -7.60 -10.94
CA ALA A 82 -5.75 -7.65 -10.24
C ALA A 82 -5.47 -9.08 -9.76
N ARG A 83 -4.21 -9.50 -9.82
CA ARG A 83 -3.78 -10.83 -9.42
C ARG A 83 -3.12 -10.78 -8.05
N ILE A 84 -3.87 -11.14 -7.02
CA ILE A 84 -3.42 -11.08 -5.63
C ILE A 84 -3.33 -12.49 -5.06
N GLY A 85 -2.18 -12.86 -4.54
CA GLY A 85 -1.93 -14.12 -3.85
C GLY A 85 -2.75 -14.25 -2.56
N PRO A 86 -2.76 -15.44 -1.93
CA PRO A 86 -3.44 -15.65 -0.65
C PRO A 86 -2.71 -14.95 0.50
N GLY A 87 -3.44 -14.62 1.55
CA GLY A 87 -2.88 -14.01 2.75
C GLY A 87 -2.61 -12.50 2.63
N LEU A 88 -3.35 -11.76 1.79
CA LEU A 88 -3.26 -10.31 1.82
C LEU A 88 -3.88 -9.78 3.11
N TYR A 89 -3.13 -8.96 3.83
CA TYR A 89 -3.58 -8.25 5.01
C TYR A 89 -3.70 -6.75 4.72
N ILE A 90 -4.88 -6.17 5.01
CA ILE A 90 -5.14 -4.73 4.93
C ILE A 90 -5.33 -4.24 6.36
N GLY A 91 -4.29 -3.59 6.92
CA GLY A 91 -4.29 -3.17 8.33
C GLY A 91 -5.19 -1.96 8.58
N HIS A 92 -5.16 -0.99 7.68
CA HIS A 92 -5.95 0.23 7.74
C HIS A 92 -6.60 0.49 6.39
N PHE A 93 -7.76 1.11 6.39
CA PHE A 93 -8.52 1.42 5.18
C PHE A 93 -8.40 2.90 4.79
N GLY A 94 -8.83 3.22 3.57
CA GLY A 94 -8.81 4.57 3.00
C GLY A 94 -7.65 4.81 2.04
N GLY A 95 -7.96 5.40 0.89
CA GLY A 95 -6.98 5.80 -0.13
C GLY A 95 -6.21 4.64 -0.79
N ILE A 96 -6.71 3.41 -0.73
CA ILE A 96 -6.04 2.26 -1.35
C ILE A 96 -6.51 2.12 -2.79
N THR A 97 -5.58 2.28 -3.74
CA THR A 97 -5.86 2.11 -5.17
C THR A 97 -4.87 1.13 -5.79
N ILE A 98 -5.39 0.04 -6.34
CA ILE A 98 -4.59 -0.99 -7.02
C ILE A 98 -5.02 -1.08 -8.48
N SER A 99 -4.05 -1.02 -9.41
CA SER A 99 -4.30 -1.19 -10.83
C SER A 99 -4.86 -2.58 -11.15
N ARG A 100 -5.76 -2.64 -12.13
CA ARG A 100 -6.39 -3.89 -12.59
C ARG A 100 -5.41 -4.96 -13.07
N ASP A 101 -4.25 -4.55 -13.57
CA ASP A 101 -3.25 -5.45 -14.14
C ASP A 101 -2.11 -5.77 -13.13
N ALA A 102 -2.15 -5.19 -11.93
CA ALA A 102 -1.15 -5.39 -10.90
C ALA A 102 -1.09 -6.86 -10.44
N VAL A 103 0.12 -7.29 -10.10
CA VAL A 103 0.38 -8.62 -9.55
C VAL A 103 0.98 -8.44 -8.16
N ILE A 104 0.36 -9.05 -7.17
CA ILE A 104 0.81 -9.04 -5.77
C ILE A 104 0.92 -10.49 -5.32
N GLY A 105 2.05 -10.84 -4.75
CA GLY A 105 2.32 -12.18 -4.24
C GLY A 105 1.52 -12.54 -3.01
N SER A 106 1.92 -13.61 -2.35
CA SER A 106 1.27 -14.12 -1.15
C SER A 106 1.79 -13.44 0.11
N ASN A 107 0.97 -13.41 1.16
CA ASN A 107 1.33 -12.92 2.49
C ASN A 107 1.83 -11.47 2.51
N CYS A 108 1.30 -10.63 1.64
CA CYS A 108 1.62 -9.21 1.64
C CYS A 108 0.77 -8.44 2.66
N ASN A 109 1.33 -7.36 3.17
CA ASN A 109 0.63 -6.39 4.02
C ASN A 109 0.57 -5.06 3.31
N ILE A 110 -0.60 -4.45 3.26
CA ILE A 110 -0.78 -3.10 2.73
C ILE A 110 -1.47 -2.20 3.76
N SER A 111 -0.99 -0.98 3.84
CA SER A 111 -1.54 0.05 4.72
C SER A 111 -2.45 1.01 3.94
N GLN A 112 -3.01 1.99 4.63
CA GLN A 112 -3.85 3.03 4.03
C GLN A 112 -3.05 3.95 3.07
N ASP A 113 -3.78 4.65 2.22
CA ASP A 113 -3.29 5.70 1.31
C ASP A 113 -2.16 5.22 0.37
N ILE A 114 -2.25 3.99 -0.12
CA ILE A 114 -1.27 3.44 -1.05
C ILE A 114 -1.78 3.48 -2.50
N THR A 115 -0.85 3.57 -3.44
CA THR A 115 -1.16 3.40 -4.86
C THR A 115 -0.22 2.38 -5.49
N ILE A 116 -0.78 1.36 -6.13
CA ILE A 116 -0.05 0.42 -6.99
C ILE A 116 -0.56 0.64 -8.40
N GLY A 117 0.17 1.44 -9.19
CA GLY A 117 -0.34 2.06 -10.41
C GLY A 117 0.45 1.79 -11.67
N ILE A 118 -0.18 2.14 -12.79
CA ILE A 118 0.46 2.12 -14.10
C ILE A 118 1.26 3.39 -14.31
N ALA A 119 2.48 3.26 -14.84
CA ALA A 119 3.27 4.41 -15.29
C ALA A 119 4.15 4.05 -16.49
N GLY A 120 4.82 5.07 -17.06
CA GLY A 120 5.69 4.93 -18.21
C GLY A 120 4.96 5.14 -19.55
N THR A 121 5.75 5.18 -20.63
CA THR A 121 5.29 5.37 -21.99
C THR A 121 5.87 4.29 -22.91
N GLY A 122 5.16 3.95 -24.00
CA GLY A 122 5.61 2.97 -24.98
C GLY A 122 5.92 1.61 -24.33
N ALA A 123 7.07 1.02 -24.65
CA ALA A 123 7.49 -0.29 -24.13
C ALA A 123 7.79 -0.32 -22.61
N LYS A 124 8.01 0.85 -22.01
CA LYS A 124 8.24 0.99 -20.55
C LYS A 124 6.94 1.16 -19.77
N ARG A 125 5.79 1.30 -20.44
CA ARG A 125 4.49 1.39 -19.77
C ARG A 125 4.12 0.05 -19.15
N GLY A 126 3.72 0.06 -17.90
CA GLY A 126 3.29 -1.15 -17.22
C GLY A 126 2.90 -0.91 -15.77
N VAL A 127 2.65 -2.00 -15.09
CA VAL A 127 2.24 -2.05 -13.69
C VAL A 127 3.28 -2.84 -12.88
N PRO A 128 3.36 -2.61 -11.56
CA PRO A 128 4.27 -3.35 -10.70
C PRO A 128 3.91 -4.84 -10.61
N ILE A 129 4.95 -5.66 -10.51
CA ILE A 129 4.88 -7.05 -10.06
C ILE A 129 5.52 -7.11 -8.69
N ILE A 130 4.73 -7.38 -7.66
CA ILE A 130 5.16 -7.41 -6.27
C ILE A 130 5.28 -8.87 -5.84
N GLY A 131 6.39 -9.22 -5.20
CA GLY A 131 6.70 -10.56 -4.69
C GLY A 131 5.90 -10.96 -3.46
N ASN A 132 6.37 -11.99 -2.76
CA ASN A 132 5.74 -12.51 -1.57
C ASN A 132 6.27 -11.84 -0.30
N ASN A 133 5.50 -11.84 0.79
CA ASN A 133 5.87 -11.30 2.09
C ASN A 133 6.28 -9.82 2.05
N VAL A 134 5.70 -9.04 1.14
CA VAL A 134 6.02 -7.62 1.00
C VAL A 134 5.14 -6.79 1.93
N TYR A 135 5.76 -5.89 2.68
CA TYR A 135 5.08 -4.86 3.46
C TYR A 135 5.09 -3.54 2.69
N VAL A 136 3.91 -2.95 2.53
CA VAL A 136 3.74 -1.63 1.91
C VAL A 136 3.19 -0.66 2.95
N GLY A 137 4.06 0.24 3.39
CA GLY A 137 3.76 1.24 4.41
C GLY A 137 2.76 2.30 3.95
N PRO A 138 2.14 3.02 4.89
CA PRO A 138 1.12 4.03 4.59
C PRO A 138 1.67 5.13 3.67
N GLY A 139 0.84 5.59 2.75
CA GLY A 139 1.20 6.64 1.81
C GLY A 139 2.15 6.20 0.68
N ALA A 140 2.62 4.96 0.64
CA ALA A 140 3.56 4.52 -0.39
C ALA A 140 2.92 4.50 -1.78
N ARG A 141 3.72 4.86 -2.79
CA ARG A 141 3.32 4.90 -4.21
C ARG A 141 4.25 4.03 -5.03
N ILE A 142 3.73 3.01 -5.71
CA ILE A 142 4.51 2.03 -6.48
C ILE A 142 4.02 2.07 -7.92
N PHE A 143 4.86 2.48 -8.85
CA PHE A 143 4.44 2.73 -10.22
C PHE A 143 5.34 2.10 -11.28
N GLY A 144 4.74 1.76 -12.42
CA GLY A 144 5.44 1.43 -13.64
C GLY A 144 5.72 -0.06 -13.79
N LYS A 145 6.39 -0.39 -14.88
CA LYS A 145 6.76 -1.76 -15.23
C LYS A 145 8.01 -2.16 -14.43
N ILE A 146 7.83 -2.37 -13.14
CA ILE A 146 8.90 -2.71 -12.20
C ILE A 146 8.60 -4.02 -11.48
N ARG A 147 9.65 -4.59 -10.91
CA ARG A 147 9.58 -5.77 -10.05
C ARG A 147 10.03 -5.41 -8.64
N VAL A 148 9.19 -5.70 -7.66
CA VAL A 148 9.53 -5.69 -6.24
C VAL A 148 9.72 -7.13 -5.81
N GLY A 149 10.88 -7.44 -5.24
CA GLY A 149 11.26 -8.77 -4.79
C GLY A 149 10.42 -9.31 -3.65
N ASN A 150 10.86 -10.45 -3.10
CA ASN A 150 10.24 -11.05 -1.92
C ASN A 150 10.82 -10.45 -0.63
N ASN A 151 10.07 -10.55 0.48
CA ASN A 151 10.47 -10.09 1.81
C ASN A 151 10.89 -8.60 1.85
N VAL A 152 10.35 -7.77 0.95
CA VAL A 152 10.67 -6.35 0.87
C VAL A 152 9.81 -5.55 1.84
N GLN A 153 10.42 -4.58 2.52
CA GLN A 153 9.71 -3.61 3.34
C GLN A 153 9.76 -2.23 2.66
N ILE A 154 8.60 -1.71 2.30
CA ILE A 154 8.45 -0.38 1.73
C ILE A 154 7.91 0.55 2.82
N GLY A 155 8.74 1.50 3.24
CA GLY A 155 8.42 2.46 4.28
C GLY A 155 7.32 3.45 3.89
N ALA A 156 6.81 4.16 4.88
CA ALA A 156 5.77 5.16 4.69
C ALA A 156 6.18 6.26 3.71
N ASN A 157 5.22 6.67 2.86
CA ASN A 157 5.39 7.72 1.85
C ASN A 157 6.50 7.47 0.82
N ALA A 158 7.07 6.27 0.74
CA ALA A 158 8.07 5.94 -0.26
C ALA A 158 7.46 5.92 -1.67
N VAL A 159 8.18 6.48 -2.63
CA VAL A 159 7.82 6.45 -4.05
C VAL A 159 8.76 5.51 -4.78
N VAL A 160 8.22 4.38 -5.24
CA VAL A 160 8.97 3.28 -5.86
C VAL A 160 8.64 3.24 -7.35
N TYR A 161 9.66 3.45 -8.19
CA TYR A 161 9.55 3.46 -9.65
C TYR A 161 10.70 2.72 -10.35
N THR A 162 11.51 1.99 -9.57
CA THR A 162 12.60 1.13 -10.05
C THR A 162 12.47 -0.26 -9.44
N ASP A 163 13.15 -1.24 -10.02
CA ASP A 163 13.19 -2.60 -9.48
C ASP A 163 13.82 -2.63 -8.09
N ILE A 164 13.24 -3.43 -7.21
CA ILE A 164 13.70 -3.64 -5.84
C ILE A 164 14.07 -5.13 -5.69
N PRO A 165 15.30 -5.45 -5.26
CA PRO A 165 15.72 -6.83 -5.04
C PRO A 165 14.99 -7.48 -3.85
N ASP A 166 15.14 -8.80 -3.72
CA ASP A 166 14.65 -9.53 -2.55
C ASP A 166 15.32 -9.01 -1.27
N ASP A 167 14.62 -9.13 -0.13
CA ASP A 167 15.11 -8.83 1.22
C ASP A 167 15.57 -7.37 1.42
N ALA A 168 15.02 -6.43 0.64
CA ALA A 168 15.39 -5.02 0.72
C ALA A 168 14.43 -4.20 1.59
N ASP A 169 14.99 -3.23 2.30
CA ASP A 169 14.25 -2.18 3.00
C ASP A 169 14.33 -0.88 2.19
N VAL A 170 13.16 -0.34 1.83
CA VAL A 170 13.02 0.89 1.07
C VAL A 170 12.43 1.95 1.98
N ALA A 171 13.16 3.02 2.22
CA ALA A 171 12.67 4.14 3.02
C ALA A 171 12.72 5.44 2.21
N LEU A 172 11.78 6.34 2.52
CA LEU A 172 11.92 7.72 2.09
C LEU A 172 13.17 8.29 2.77
N ASN A 173 14.04 8.96 2.00
CA ASN A 173 15.19 9.64 2.58
C ASN A 173 14.66 10.64 3.63
N PRO A 174 14.97 10.49 4.92
CA PRO A 174 14.38 11.32 5.96
C PRO A 174 14.84 12.76 5.78
N GLY A 175 13.88 13.64 5.67
CA GLY A 175 14.17 15.06 5.71
C GLY A 175 13.13 15.89 4.97
N PHE A 176 12.73 16.93 5.62
CA PHE A 176 12.13 18.09 4.95
C PHE A 176 13.25 19.10 4.73
N ARG A 177 13.24 19.78 3.60
CA ARG A 177 14.13 20.91 3.34
C ARG A 177 13.38 22.19 3.70
N ILE A 178 13.95 23.00 4.59
CA ILE A 178 13.44 24.34 4.85
C ILE A 178 13.82 25.22 3.66
N LEU A 179 12.83 25.67 2.91
CA LEU A 179 13.05 26.50 1.71
C LEU A 179 13.14 27.99 2.02
N SER A 180 12.62 28.46 3.17
CA SER A 180 12.65 29.86 3.56
C SER A 180 12.41 29.99 5.07
N PHE A 181 13.10 30.91 5.70
CA PHE A 181 12.91 31.32 7.10
C PHE A 181 12.00 32.57 7.23
N SER A 182 11.59 33.17 6.12
CA SER A 182 10.84 34.45 6.13
C SER A 182 9.35 34.30 6.37
N GLY A 183 8.80 33.09 6.34
CA GLY A 183 7.36 32.82 6.48
C GLY A 183 6.45 33.50 5.46
N LYS A 184 7.02 34.31 4.57
CA LYS A 184 6.27 34.95 3.47
C LYS A 184 6.34 33.99 2.29
N GLY A 185 5.35 33.10 2.21
CA GLY A 185 5.20 32.12 1.15
C GLY A 185 5.17 32.76 -0.22
N ALA A 186 6.28 32.81 -0.91
CA ALA A 186 6.27 32.83 -2.36
C ALA A 186 5.70 31.51 -2.82
N GLY A 187 4.69 31.53 -3.69
CA GLY A 187 3.93 30.37 -4.13
C GLY A 187 4.83 29.15 -4.43
N PHE A 188 4.29 28.00 -4.14
CA PHE A 188 4.94 26.70 -4.31
C PHE A 188 5.28 26.44 -5.79
N LEU A 189 6.35 27.04 -6.27
CA LEU A 189 6.95 26.71 -7.57
C LEU A 189 8.17 25.86 -7.30
N VAL A 190 8.00 24.55 -7.43
CA VAL A 190 9.11 23.61 -7.50
C VAL A 190 9.87 23.89 -8.79
N LYS A 191 10.92 24.69 -8.73
CA LYS A 191 11.94 24.71 -9.79
C LYS A 191 12.73 23.42 -9.68
N SER A 192 12.59 22.57 -10.67
CA SER A 192 13.29 21.29 -10.82
C SER A 192 14.73 21.47 -11.32
N ASN A 193 15.52 22.31 -10.69
CA ASN A 193 16.96 22.37 -10.91
C ASN A 193 17.66 22.41 -9.56
N CYS A 194 17.88 21.20 -9.00
CA CYS A 194 18.82 21.03 -7.92
C CYS A 194 20.20 20.79 -8.57
N ASP A 195 20.93 21.86 -8.83
CA ASP A 195 22.35 21.75 -9.09
C ASP A 195 23.06 21.36 -7.79
N GLU A 196 23.89 20.32 -7.84
CA GLU A 196 24.70 19.81 -6.73
C GLU A 196 25.65 20.84 -6.12
N ALA A 197 25.79 22.03 -6.73
CA ALA A 197 26.69 23.09 -6.30
C ALA A 197 26.25 23.85 -5.04
N ASP A 198 25.01 23.72 -4.57
CA ASP A 198 24.50 24.48 -3.43
C ASP A 198 24.73 23.81 -2.06
N HIS A 199 25.16 22.55 -2.03
CA HIS A 199 25.48 21.85 -0.77
C HIS A 199 26.66 22.42 -0.01
N ALA A 200 27.55 23.17 -0.67
CA ALA A 200 28.74 23.74 -0.05
C ALA A 200 28.53 25.08 0.67
N LYS A 201 27.38 25.74 0.48
CA LYS A 201 27.12 27.08 1.04
C LYS A 201 26.21 27.16 2.23
N MET A 202 25.61 26.04 2.65
CA MET A 202 24.74 25.99 3.83
C MET A 202 25.40 25.24 5.00
N SER A 203 26.55 25.72 5.45
CA SER A 203 27.05 25.34 6.78
C SER A 203 26.13 25.97 7.83
N PRO A 204 25.65 25.23 8.83
CA PRO A 204 24.88 25.82 9.91
C PRO A 204 25.75 26.82 10.65
N PRO A 205 25.19 27.90 11.21
CA PRO A 205 25.91 28.83 12.01
C PRO A 205 26.57 28.08 13.18
N ARG A 206 27.89 28.24 13.34
CA ARG A 206 28.64 27.70 14.47
C ARG A 206 28.13 28.38 15.73
N SER A 207 27.84 27.57 16.74
CA SER A 207 27.50 27.89 18.12
C SER A 207 26.03 27.99 18.48
N ALA A 208 25.47 26.85 18.87
CA ALA A 208 24.62 26.76 20.05
C ALA A 208 25.17 25.61 20.90
N PRO A 209 25.32 25.77 22.23
CA PRO A 209 25.87 24.73 23.09
C PRO A 209 24.89 23.54 23.14
N ALA A 210 25.45 22.36 23.19
CA ALA A 210 24.72 21.11 23.39
C ALA A 210 23.94 21.18 24.69
N SER A 211 22.65 21.46 24.62
CA SER A 211 21.73 21.18 25.71
C SER A 211 21.30 19.72 25.59
N THR A 212 21.68 18.97 26.58
CA THR A 212 21.29 17.60 26.93
C THR A 212 19.80 17.38 26.68
N VAL A 213 19.44 16.77 25.56
CA VAL A 213 18.11 16.21 25.37
C VAL A 213 18.14 14.82 25.97
N SER A 214 17.53 14.73 27.14
CA SER A 214 17.30 13.53 27.91
C SER A 214 16.63 12.44 27.03
N ARG A 215 17.20 11.25 27.14
CA ARG A 215 16.60 10.01 26.66
C ARG A 215 15.36 9.70 27.51
N GLU A 216 14.21 10.14 27.09
CA GLU A 216 12.92 9.69 27.65
C GLU A 216 11.83 9.80 26.59
N PHE A 217 11.84 8.93 25.61
CA PHE A 217 10.67 8.70 24.74
C PHE A 217 10.72 7.32 24.06
N PHE A 218 10.97 6.25 24.85
CA PHE A 218 10.59 4.88 24.45
C PHE A 218 10.49 4.03 25.70
N GLY A 219 9.30 3.96 26.28
CA GLY A 219 8.99 3.05 27.38
C GLY A 219 7.54 3.23 27.82
N GLY A 220 6.68 2.34 27.33
CA GLY A 220 5.28 2.27 27.70
C GLY A 220 4.49 1.46 26.68
#